data_19b4725443e99f3ef567b5aa4e417830
#
_entry.id   19b4725443e99f3ef567b5aa4e417830
#
_cell.length_a   1.000
_cell.length_b   1.000
_cell.length_c   1.000
_cell.angle_alpha   90.00
_cell.angle_beta   90.00
_cell.angle_gamma   90.00
#
_symmetry.space_group_name_H-M   'P 1'
#
loop_
_entity.id
_entity.type
_entity.pdbx_description
1 polymer ?
#
loop_
_entity_poly.entity_id
_entity_poly.type
_entity_poly.pdbx_seq_one_letter_code
_entity_poly.pdbx_strand_id
1 'polypeptide(L)'
;MKHYILLITTLAMTIIFTACAPVEDDIFTEACITLTDTDEQVITQVQAQVLFTNVNTRQVTTIAGFQGNRVTAELLRGAYQIDIEGVAVCQESNGNMRAHQFRCRSDYAELVEKNVNNITLNVIFLD
;
A
#
# COMPACT_ATOMS: atom_id res chain seq x y z
N MET A 1 41.23 13.28 -39.89
CA MET A 1 40.71 11.91 -39.75
C MET A 1 40.77 11.36 -38.34
N LYS A 2 41.78 11.66 -37.55
CA LYS A 2 41.89 11.13 -36.19
C LYS A 2 40.84 11.71 -35.22
N HIS A 3 40.30 12.88 -35.51
CA HIS A 3 39.32 13.51 -34.62
C HIS A 3 37.89 12.93 -34.78
N TYR A 4 37.58 12.34 -35.92
CA TYR A 4 36.25 11.74 -36.16
C TYR A 4 36.08 10.38 -35.50
N ILE A 5 37.16 9.62 -35.35
CA ILE A 5 37.15 8.29 -34.72
C ILE A 5 36.97 8.42 -33.20
N LEU A 6 37.55 9.46 -32.58
CA LEU A 6 37.37 9.76 -31.15
C LEU A 6 35.98 10.22 -30.80
N LEU A 7 35.32 10.97 -31.69
CA LEU A 7 33.92 11.42 -31.50
C LEU A 7 32.92 10.27 -31.60
N ILE A 8 33.16 9.31 -32.48
CA ILE A 8 32.29 8.14 -32.65
C ILE A 8 32.43 7.18 -31.48
N THR A 9 33.62 7.01 -30.91
CA THR A 9 33.82 6.16 -29.71
C THR A 9 33.24 6.75 -28.46
N THR A 10 33.24 8.07 -28.29
CA THR A 10 32.60 8.74 -27.15
C THR A 10 31.07 8.69 -27.22
N LEU A 11 30.52 8.73 -28.43
CA LEU A 11 29.06 8.64 -28.61
C LEU A 11 28.54 7.22 -28.35
N ALA A 12 29.30 6.20 -28.68
CA ALA A 12 28.94 4.81 -28.44
C ALA A 12 28.94 4.44 -26.94
N MET A 13 29.78 5.08 -26.13
CA MET A 13 29.83 4.84 -24.70
C MET A 13 28.66 5.46 -23.94
N THR A 14 28.09 6.56 -24.42
CA THR A 14 26.95 7.20 -23.76
C THR A 14 25.63 6.43 -23.95
N ILE A 15 25.52 5.61 -24.98
CA ILE A 15 24.30 4.83 -25.26
C ILE A 15 24.17 3.62 -24.31
N ILE A 16 25.28 3.11 -23.77
CA ILE A 16 25.28 1.93 -22.89
C ILE A 16 24.71 2.23 -21.49
N PHE A 17 24.81 3.49 -21.03
CA PHE A 17 24.30 3.88 -19.70
C PHE A 17 22.78 4.06 -19.62
N THR A 18 22.09 4.22 -20.74
CA THR A 18 20.62 4.40 -20.74
C THR A 18 19.83 3.09 -20.73
N ALA A 19 20.49 1.94 -20.86
CA ALA A 19 19.81 0.64 -20.93
C ALA A 19 19.59 -0.02 -19.56
N CYS A 20 20.11 0.55 -18.45
CA CYS A 20 20.03 -0.06 -17.12
C CYS A 20 18.95 0.53 -16.20
N ALA A 21 18.18 1.52 -16.67
CA ALA A 21 17.25 2.28 -15.81
C ALA A 21 15.81 1.74 -15.66
N PRO A 22 15.27 0.80 -16.47
CA PRO A 22 13.84 0.49 -16.38
C PRO A 22 13.45 -0.75 -15.58
N VAL A 23 14.35 -1.38 -14.84
CA VAL A 23 14.06 -2.68 -14.20
C VAL A 23 13.51 -2.54 -12.77
N GLU A 24 13.56 -1.35 -12.16
CA GLU A 24 13.20 -1.16 -10.75
C GLU A 24 11.69 -1.04 -10.51
N ASP A 25 10.90 -0.71 -11.53
CA ASP A 25 9.46 -0.47 -11.38
C ASP A 25 8.64 -1.76 -11.19
N ASP A 26 9.19 -2.93 -11.54
CA ASP A 26 8.47 -4.20 -11.46
C ASP A 26 8.46 -4.80 -10.06
N ILE A 27 9.25 -4.28 -9.12
CA ILE A 27 9.33 -4.81 -7.75
C ILE A 27 8.32 -4.16 -6.80
N PHE A 28 7.74 -3.02 -7.19
CA PHE A 28 6.76 -2.30 -6.39
C PHE A 28 5.34 -2.62 -6.85
N THR A 29 4.41 -2.52 -5.92
CA THR A 29 2.99 -2.63 -6.19
C THR A 29 2.22 -1.70 -5.28
N GLU A 30 0.96 -1.47 -5.60
CA GLU A 30 0.06 -0.68 -4.78
C GLU A 30 -0.91 -1.60 -4.03
N ALA A 31 -1.07 -1.35 -2.74
CA ALA A 31 -2.08 -2.00 -1.92
C ALA A 31 -3.21 -1.00 -1.63
N CYS A 32 -4.43 -1.37 -1.93
CA CYS A 32 -5.62 -0.59 -1.60
C CYS A 32 -6.44 -1.36 -0.58
N ILE A 33 -6.50 -0.85 0.66
CA ILE A 33 -7.24 -1.49 1.74
C ILE A 33 -8.55 -0.78 1.95
N THR A 34 -9.64 -1.54 1.95
CA THR A 34 -10.98 -1.06 2.27
C THR A 34 -11.45 -1.71 3.57
N LEU A 35 -11.88 -0.89 4.52
CA LEU A 35 -12.40 -1.37 5.80
C LEU A 35 -13.91 -1.46 5.75
N THR A 36 -14.44 -2.57 6.23
CA THR A 36 -15.88 -2.83 6.29
C THR A 36 -16.28 -3.33 7.68
N ASP A 37 -17.54 -3.17 8.01
CA ASP A 37 -18.14 -3.73 9.22
C ASP A 37 -19.11 -4.84 8.87
N THR A 38 -19.07 -5.93 9.64
CA THR A 38 -19.97 -7.08 9.45
C THR A 38 -21.41 -6.76 9.81
N ASP A 39 -21.65 -5.74 10.65
CA ASP A 39 -23.00 -5.34 11.10
C ASP A 39 -23.66 -4.30 10.18
N GLU A 40 -23.13 -4.11 8.97
CA GLU A 40 -23.66 -3.22 7.93
C GLU A 40 -23.64 -1.73 8.29
N GLN A 41 -22.88 -1.32 9.30
CA GLN A 41 -22.64 0.10 9.55
C GLN A 41 -21.74 0.67 8.47
N VAL A 42 -22.03 1.89 8.05
CA VAL A 42 -21.22 2.57 7.05
C VAL A 42 -20.06 3.29 7.73
N ILE A 43 -18.84 2.88 7.43
CA ILE A 43 -17.64 3.56 7.91
C ILE A 43 -17.39 4.76 7.01
N THR A 44 -17.49 5.97 7.57
CA THR A 44 -17.39 7.21 6.80
C THR A 44 -16.03 7.86 6.90
N GLN A 45 -15.31 7.65 8.00
CA GLN A 45 -13.99 8.24 8.23
C GLN A 45 -13.17 7.35 9.14
N VAL A 46 -11.87 7.30 8.90
CA VAL A 46 -10.94 6.48 9.68
C VAL A 46 -9.71 7.31 10.02
N GLN A 47 -9.32 7.28 11.28
CA GLN A 47 -8.03 7.78 11.76
C GLN A 47 -7.27 6.61 12.36
N ALA A 48 -6.32 6.07 11.60
CA ALA A 48 -5.62 4.86 11.98
C ALA A 48 -4.26 4.79 11.32
N GLN A 49 -3.41 3.92 11.85
CA GLN A 49 -2.15 3.54 11.23
C GLN A 49 -2.24 2.09 10.76
N VAL A 50 -1.68 1.85 9.59
CA VAL A 50 -1.58 0.51 9.02
C VAL A 50 -0.12 0.09 9.10
N LEU A 51 0.13 -1.05 9.72
CA LEU A 51 1.46 -1.65 9.80
C LEU A 51 1.50 -2.84 8.85
N PHE A 52 2.36 -2.73 7.83
CA PHE A 52 2.65 -3.83 6.91
C PHE A 52 3.95 -4.48 7.35
N THR A 53 3.91 -5.72 7.79
CA THR A 53 5.10 -6.47 8.15
C THR A 53 5.38 -7.49 7.05
N ASN A 54 6.52 -7.33 6.38
CA ASN A 54 6.95 -8.29 5.37
C ASN A 54 7.26 -9.63 6.04
N VAL A 55 6.62 -10.70 5.57
CA VAL A 55 6.73 -12.02 6.19
C VAL A 55 8.15 -12.58 6.09
N ASN A 56 8.86 -12.27 5.00
CA ASN A 56 10.20 -12.79 4.74
C ASN A 56 11.30 -11.98 5.41
N THR A 57 11.24 -10.66 5.30
CA THR A 57 12.31 -9.76 5.77
C THR A 57 12.05 -9.24 7.19
N ARG A 58 10.82 -9.32 7.67
CA ARG A 58 10.36 -8.75 8.95
C ARG A 58 10.41 -7.22 9.00
N GLN A 59 10.61 -6.56 7.88
CA GLN A 59 10.55 -5.11 7.81
C GLN A 59 9.11 -4.64 7.97
N VAL A 60 8.94 -3.55 8.72
CA VAL A 60 7.63 -2.95 8.99
C VAL A 60 7.53 -1.62 8.25
N THR A 61 6.48 -1.44 7.49
CA THR A 61 6.14 -0.17 6.86
C THR A 61 4.86 0.36 7.48
N THR A 62 4.89 1.59 7.95
CA THR A 62 3.74 2.24 8.59
C THR A 62 3.15 3.26 7.64
N ILE A 63 1.84 3.13 7.38
CA ILE A 63 1.10 4.01 6.48
C ILE A 63 -0.07 4.62 7.26
N ALA A 64 -0.35 5.88 6.99
CA ALA A 64 -1.50 6.60 7.53
C ALA A 64 -2.18 7.38 6.39
N GLY A 65 -3.27 8.05 6.69
CA GLY A 65 -3.93 8.91 5.72
C GLY A 65 -5.08 8.24 5.00
N PHE A 66 -6.00 7.65 5.74
CA PHE A 66 -7.22 7.12 5.18
C PHE A 66 -8.06 8.22 4.53
N GLN A 67 -8.66 7.89 3.39
CA GLN A 67 -9.69 8.69 2.75
C GLN A 67 -11.01 7.92 2.85
N GLY A 68 -11.93 8.42 3.69
CA GLY A 68 -13.10 7.64 4.04
C GLY A 68 -12.70 6.34 4.74
N ASN A 69 -13.08 5.22 4.18
CA ASN A 69 -12.73 3.88 4.68
C ASN A 69 -11.61 3.20 3.89
N ARG A 70 -10.86 3.95 3.08
CA ARG A 70 -9.82 3.40 2.20
C ARG A 70 -8.48 4.03 2.47
N VAL A 71 -7.43 3.24 2.31
CA VAL A 71 -6.05 3.71 2.33
C VAL A 71 -5.27 2.99 1.24
N THR A 72 -4.36 3.71 0.60
CA THR A 72 -3.47 3.15 -0.42
C THR A 72 -2.03 3.25 0.05
N ALA A 73 -1.23 2.26 -0.31
CA ALA A 73 0.20 2.22 0.02
C ALA A 73 0.99 1.64 -1.15
N GLU A 74 2.16 2.20 -1.39
CA GLU A 74 3.11 1.64 -2.34
C GLU A 74 4.13 0.79 -1.57
N LEU A 75 4.25 -0.47 -1.94
CA LEU A 75 5.07 -1.45 -1.23
C LEU A 75 5.82 -2.32 -2.23
N LEU A 76 6.88 -2.97 -1.76
CA LEU A 76 7.51 -4.04 -2.51
C LEU A 76 6.54 -5.23 -2.65
N ARG A 77 6.56 -5.88 -3.80
CA ARG A 77 5.76 -7.08 -4.01
C ARG A 77 6.20 -8.17 -3.04
N GLY A 78 5.25 -8.86 -2.45
CA GLY A 78 5.54 -9.91 -1.49
C GLY A 78 4.36 -10.24 -0.59
N ALA A 79 4.62 -10.99 0.45
CA ALA A 79 3.62 -11.38 1.44
C ALA A 79 3.76 -10.54 2.70
N TYR A 80 2.63 -10.13 3.27
CA TYR A 80 2.59 -9.21 4.39
C TYR A 80 1.59 -9.65 5.45
N GLN A 81 1.92 -9.34 6.69
CA GLN A 81 0.96 -9.29 7.78
C GLN A 81 0.50 -7.84 7.92
N ILE A 82 -0.80 -7.63 8.07
CA ILE A 82 -1.39 -6.29 8.13
C ILE A 82 -2.06 -6.12 9.49
N ASP A 83 -1.66 -5.07 10.22
CA ASP A 83 -2.27 -4.69 11.49
C ASP A 83 -2.73 -3.24 11.41
N ILE A 84 -3.99 -3.00 11.80
CA ILE A 84 -4.60 -1.67 11.78
C ILE A 84 -5.25 -1.42 13.13
N GLU A 85 -4.91 -0.29 13.76
CA GLU A 85 -5.56 0.16 14.99
C GLU A 85 -5.86 1.64 14.89
N GLY A 86 -7.01 2.05 15.39
CA GLY A 86 -7.39 3.45 15.39
C GLY A 86 -8.84 3.67 15.76
N VAL A 87 -9.39 4.73 15.18
CA VAL A 87 -10.79 5.16 15.41
C VAL A 87 -11.50 5.25 14.08
N ALA A 88 -12.69 4.67 13.99
CA ALA A 88 -13.56 4.76 12.84
C ALA A 88 -14.84 5.51 13.22
N VAL A 89 -15.25 6.42 12.34
CA VAL A 89 -16.54 7.10 12.46
C VAL A 89 -17.54 6.36 11.59
N CYS A 90 -18.61 5.86 12.22
CA CYS A 90 -19.62 5.07 11.56
C CYS A 90 -20.95 5.82 11.56
N GLN A 91 -21.71 5.66 10.49
CA GLN A 91 -23.08 6.14 10.42
C GLN A 91 -24.01 5.01 10.86
N GLU A 92 -24.76 5.26 11.93
CA GLU A 92 -25.75 4.32 12.44
C GLU A 92 -27.01 4.34 11.57
N SER A 93 -27.90 3.34 11.77
CA SER A 93 -29.14 3.22 11.00
C SER A 93 -30.10 4.40 11.20
N ASN A 94 -29.97 5.11 12.31
CA ASN A 94 -30.77 6.31 12.59
C ASN A 94 -30.17 7.59 11.97
N GLY A 95 -29.06 7.49 11.25
CA GLY A 95 -28.36 8.62 10.65
C GLY A 95 -27.34 9.31 11.53
N ASN A 96 -27.24 8.92 12.80
CA ASN A 96 -26.26 9.50 13.71
C ASN A 96 -24.86 8.99 13.42
N MET A 97 -23.87 9.86 13.62
CA MET A 97 -22.47 9.52 13.48
C MET A 97 -21.87 9.18 14.84
N ARG A 98 -21.11 8.11 14.92
CA ARG A 98 -20.48 7.67 16.16
C ARG A 98 -19.07 7.19 15.91
N ALA A 99 -18.15 7.60 16.79
CA ALA A 99 -16.76 7.17 16.74
C ALA A 99 -16.56 5.92 17.59
N HIS A 100 -15.86 4.94 17.03
CA HIS A 100 -15.54 3.68 17.71
C HIS A 100 -14.06 3.40 17.60
N GLN A 101 -13.45 2.92 18.68
CA GLN A 101 -12.12 2.33 18.61
C GLN A 101 -12.23 0.97 17.93
N PHE A 102 -11.26 0.67 17.06
CA PHE A 102 -11.28 -0.59 16.34
C PHE A 102 -9.87 -1.13 16.17
N ARG A 103 -9.81 -2.39 15.86
CA ARG A 103 -8.61 -3.00 15.30
C ARG A 103 -9.00 -3.97 14.19
N CYS A 104 -8.02 -4.25 13.36
CA CYS A 104 -8.20 -5.11 12.21
C CYS A 104 -6.88 -5.78 11.92
N ARG A 105 -6.91 -7.06 11.56
CA ARG A 105 -5.69 -7.81 11.29
C ARG A 105 -5.88 -8.82 10.18
N SER A 106 -4.88 -8.91 9.32
CA SER A 106 -4.72 -10.00 8.38
C SER A 106 -3.37 -10.66 8.63
N ASP A 107 -3.37 -11.96 8.93
CA ASP A 107 -2.14 -12.69 9.20
C ASP A 107 -1.30 -12.91 7.95
N TYR A 108 -1.92 -12.91 6.78
CA TYR A 108 -1.22 -13.16 5.54
C TYR A 108 -1.99 -12.54 4.37
N ALA A 109 -1.32 -11.66 3.65
CA ALA A 109 -1.84 -11.04 2.43
C ALA A 109 -0.76 -11.05 1.36
N GLU A 110 -1.07 -11.57 0.18
CA GLU A 110 -0.14 -11.60 -0.94
C GLU A 110 -0.35 -10.36 -1.82
N LEU A 111 0.69 -9.51 -1.90
CA LEU A 111 0.72 -8.34 -2.77
C LEU A 111 1.57 -8.67 -3.99
N VAL A 112 1.02 -9.46 -4.89
CA VAL A 112 1.76 -10.00 -6.03
C VAL A 112 1.30 -9.44 -7.36
N GLU A 113 0.14 -8.79 -7.40
CA GLU A 113 -0.34 -8.15 -8.62
C GLU A 113 0.54 -6.96 -8.98
N LYS A 114 0.77 -6.77 -10.27
CA LYS A 114 1.70 -5.77 -10.76
C LYS A 114 1.21 -4.34 -10.55
N ASN A 115 -0.09 -4.10 -10.63
CA ASN A 115 -0.67 -2.76 -10.56
C ASN A 115 -1.26 -2.47 -9.19
N VAL A 116 -2.41 -3.02 -8.89
CA VAL A 116 -3.14 -2.76 -7.63
C VAL A 116 -3.62 -4.07 -7.03
N ASN A 117 -3.40 -4.21 -5.73
CA ASN A 117 -3.96 -5.31 -4.93
C ASN A 117 -5.07 -4.74 -4.06
N ASN A 118 -6.30 -5.18 -4.29
CA ASN A 118 -7.45 -4.74 -3.52
C ASN A 118 -7.69 -5.72 -2.36
N ILE A 119 -7.69 -5.18 -1.14
CA ILE A 119 -7.84 -5.97 0.08
C ILE A 119 -9.01 -5.39 0.86
N THR A 120 -9.99 -6.22 1.20
CA THR A 120 -11.10 -5.84 2.06
C THR A 120 -10.95 -6.51 3.41
N LEU A 121 -10.95 -5.73 4.48
CA LEU A 121 -10.79 -6.22 5.84
C LEU A 121 -11.98 -5.79 6.70
N ASN A 122 -12.45 -6.71 7.55
CA ASN A 122 -13.51 -6.43 8.50
C ASN A 122 -12.91 -5.89 9.79
N VAL A 123 -13.47 -4.79 10.29
CA VAL A 123 -13.03 -4.19 11.55
C VAL A 123 -13.64 -4.92 12.74
N ILE A 124 -12.92 -4.90 13.86
CA ILE A 124 -13.42 -5.38 15.15
C ILE A 124 -13.47 -4.17 16.08
N PHE A 125 -14.67 -3.79 16.50
CA PHE A 125 -14.84 -2.68 17.43
C PHE A 125 -14.49 -3.11 18.85
N LEU A 126 -13.78 -2.24 19.57
CA LEU A 126 -13.27 -2.52 20.91
C LEU A 126 -14.13 -1.93 22.04
N ASP A 127 -15.07 -1.07 21.69
CA ASP A 127 -15.96 -0.41 22.68
C ASP A 127 -17.44 -0.80 22.57
#